data_85b6b926500cf7002432587d15d667f2
#
_entry.id   85b6b926500cf7002432587d15d667f2
#
_cell.length_a   1.000
_cell.length_b   1.000
_cell.length_c   1.000
_cell.angle_alpha   90.00
_cell.angle_beta   90.00
_cell.angle_gamma   90.00
#
_symmetry.space_group_name_H-M   'P 1'
#
loop_
_entity.id
_entity.type
_entity.pdbx_description
1 polymer ?
#
loop_
_entity_poly.entity_id
_entity_poly.type
_entity_poly.pdbx_seq_one_letter_code
_entity_poly.pdbx_strand_id
1 'polypeptide(L)'
;DVKASRGLGDVYKRQTYSSFKSKELKRGLDLQGVINVILQISVKDILKGLAENTTDPDFNRALNEADILQKSSSDNYIESFFIAFETVAPDKNLASPDIFANRTLSDDINFQMTNSDVKPILRTKIDESIISAFEVLRKRIDQFGVSSPNIQRLGNSGRILVELPGAKDIDRVKKLLQSTAQLEFWTSEKNQEYFRFLSEANQVLKEIYKEEVNTEQDEKSEIDDLLADVEVNDSINVEKNPLLDLIIGTGFQGGPVLAQFNQKDKDLVNEYLSNPRVRQL
;
A
#
# COMPACT_ATOMS: atom_id res chain seq x y z
N ASP A 1 2.25 -15.38 -42.65
CA ASP A 1 2.11 -16.21 -43.84
C ASP A 1 0.73 -16.08 -44.46
N VAL A 2 0.52 -14.87 -45.04
CA VAL A 2 -0.75 -14.51 -45.69
C VAL A 2 -0.90 -15.18 -47.07
N LYS A 3 0.15 -15.81 -47.58
CA LYS A 3 0.11 -16.47 -48.89
C LYS A 3 -0.43 -17.90 -48.86
N ALA A 4 -0.44 -18.58 -47.69
CA ALA A 4 -0.89 -19.95 -47.59
C ALA A 4 -2.41 -20.10 -47.39
N SER A 5 -3.14 -19.03 -47.11
CA SER A 5 -4.59 -19.06 -46.87
C SER A 5 -5.44 -18.68 -48.08
N ARG A 6 -4.84 -18.47 -49.25
CA ARG A 6 -5.58 -18.30 -50.51
C ARG A 6 -6.04 -19.68 -51.03
N GLY A 7 -6.86 -20.33 -50.24
CA GLY A 7 -7.57 -21.51 -50.70
C GLY A 7 -8.65 -21.16 -51.73
N LEU A 8 -9.08 -22.16 -52.53
CA LEU A 8 -10.10 -22.02 -53.58
C LEU A 8 -11.38 -21.30 -53.13
N GLY A 9 -11.69 -21.24 -51.85
CA GLY A 9 -12.83 -20.54 -51.30
C GLY A 9 -12.76 -19.01 -51.42
N ASP A 10 -11.57 -18.39 -51.35
CA ASP A 10 -11.37 -16.95 -51.45
C ASP A 10 -11.54 -16.45 -52.89
N VAL A 11 -11.24 -17.30 -53.84
CA VAL A 11 -11.38 -17.00 -55.29
C VAL A 11 -12.84 -16.86 -55.69
N TYR A 12 -13.72 -17.64 -55.07
CA TYR A 12 -15.15 -17.60 -55.43
C TYR A 12 -15.95 -16.54 -54.68
N LYS A 13 -15.57 -16.15 -53.45
CA LYS A 13 -16.35 -15.22 -52.64
C LYS A 13 -15.79 -13.81 -52.54
N ARG A 14 -14.57 -13.55 -53.00
CA ARG A 14 -13.90 -12.23 -52.95
C ARG A 14 -14.06 -11.50 -51.60
N GLN A 15 -14.10 -12.27 -50.49
CA GLN A 15 -14.22 -11.70 -49.19
C GLN A 15 -12.84 -11.45 -48.58
N THR A 16 -12.67 -10.30 -47.94
CA THR A 16 -11.41 -9.94 -47.28
C THR A 16 -11.33 -10.64 -45.90
N TYR A 17 -10.12 -10.88 -45.41
CA TYR A 17 -9.88 -11.42 -44.05
C TYR A 17 -10.62 -10.63 -42.97
N SER A 18 -10.69 -9.31 -43.10
CA SER A 18 -11.44 -8.45 -42.17
C SER A 18 -12.95 -8.77 -42.15
N SER A 19 -13.53 -9.14 -43.30
CA SER A 19 -14.93 -9.54 -43.40
C SER A 19 -15.19 -10.90 -42.76
N PHE A 20 -14.24 -11.84 -42.83
CA PHE A 20 -14.35 -13.11 -42.13
C PHE A 20 -14.18 -12.92 -40.60
N LYS A 21 -13.22 -12.11 -40.20
CA LYS A 21 -12.95 -11.80 -38.80
C LYS A 21 -14.13 -11.08 -38.12
N SER A 22 -14.87 -10.23 -38.87
CA SER A 22 -16.08 -9.60 -38.33
C SER A 22 -17.26 -10.56 -38.13
N LYS A 23 -17.25 -11.70 -38.88
CA LYS A 23 -18.25 -12.76 -38.78
C LYS A 23 -17.82 -13.93 -37.88
N GLU A 24 -16.61 -13.85 -37.31
CA GLU A 24 -16.13 -14.83 -36.35
C GLU A 24 -17.09 -14.88 -35.17
N LEU A 25 -17.58 -16.08 -34.85
CA LEU A 25 -18.39 -16.30 -33.66
C LEU A 25 -17.57 -15.88 -32.43
N LYS A 26 -18.00 -14.81 -31.79
CA LYS A 26 -17.41 -14.40 -30.53
C LYS A 26 -17.58 -15.55 -29.54
N ARG A 27 -16.48 -16.08 -29.02
CA ARG A 27 -16.53 -17.10 -27.98
C ARG A 27 -17.35 -16.53 -26.83
N GLY A 28 -18.26 -17.35 -26.31
CA GLY A 28 -19.01 -17.00 -25.09
C GLY A 28 -18.05 -16.61 -23.96
N LEU A 29 -18.50 -15.83 -23.02
CA LEU A 29 -17.69 -15.35 -21.87
C LEU A 29 -17.05 -16.53 -21.14
N ASP A 30 -17.73 -17.65 -21.04
CA ASP A 30 -17.24 -18.89 -20.39
C ASP A 30 -16.02 -19.51 -21.10
N LEU A 31 -15.84 -19.25 -22.41
CA LEU A 31 -14.72 -19.74 -23.21
C LEU A 31 -13.51 -18.78 -23.24
N GLN A 32 -13.66 -17.59 -22.67
CA GLN A 32 -12.56 -16.58 -22.63
C GLN A 32 -11.68 -16.70 -21.37
N GLY A 33 -12.02 -17.62 -20.47
CA GLY A 33 -11.38 -17.75 -19.17
C GLY A 33 -12.06 -16.88 -18.10
N VAL A 34 -11.98 -17.33 -16.86
CA VAL A 34 -12.52 -16.62 -15.68
C VAL A 34 -11.39 -16.47 -14.67
N ILE A 35 -11.21 -15.26 -14.19
CA ILE A 35 -10.33 -14.99 -13.06
C ILE A 35 -11.18 -15.05 -11.79
N ASN A 36 -10.88 -16.00 -10.90
CA ASN A 36 -11.51 -16.12 -9.60
C ASN A 36 -10.53 -15.62 -8.53
N VAL A 37 -10.96 -14.63 -7.76
CA VAL A 37 -10.17 -14.04 -6.67
C VAL A 37 -10.99 -14.11 -5.38
N ILE A 38 -10.36 -14.58 -4.30
CA ILE A 38 -10.93 -14.48 -2.96
C ILE A 38 -10.18 -13.34 -2.25
N LEU A 39 -10.91 -12.30 -1.90
CA LEU A 39 -10.42 -11.19 -1.11
C LEU A 39 -10.83 -11.38 0.35
N GLN A 40 -9.96 -11.02 1.27
CA GLN A 40 -10.27 -11.00 2.69
C GLN A 40 -10.12 -9.58 3.21
N ILE A 41 -11.17 -9.07 3.83
CA ILE A 41 -11.14 -7.77 4.50
C ILE A 41 -10.40 -7.95 5.82
N SER A 42 -9.46 -7.05 6.10
CA SER A 42 -8.70 -7.06 7.34
C SER A 42 -9.53 -6.52 8.49
N VAL A 43 -10.10 -7.41 9.29
CA VAL A 43 -10.81 -7.02 10.52
C VAL A 43 -9.86 -6.35 11.52
N LYS A 44 -8.58 -6.72 11.51
CA LYS A 44 -7.53 -6.05 12.29
C LYS A 44 -7.45 -4.57 11.98
N ASP A 45 -7.45 -4.21 10.70
CA ASP A 45 -7.34 -2.81 10.28
C ASP A 45 -8.64 -2.03 10.55
N ILE A 46 -9.79 -2.71 10.45
CA ILE A 46 -11.06 -2.12 10.89
C ILE A 46 -11.02 -1.80 12.39
N LEU A 47 -10.57 -2.73 13.24
CA LEU A 47 -10.44 -2.50 14.68
C LEU A 47 -9.47 -1.35 14.99
N LYS A 48 -8.33 -1.27 14.28
CA LYS A 48 -7.40 -0.15 14.40
C LYS A 48 -8.06 1.18 14.01
N GLY A 49 -8.81 1.19 12.92
CA GLY A 49 -9.53 2.38 12.47
C GLY A 49 -10.61 2.82 13.47
N LEU A 50 -11.39 1.89 14.02
CA LEU A 50 -12.38 2.16 15.06
C LEU A 50 -11.74 2.68 16.36
N ALA A 51 -10.52 2.26 16.66
CA ALA A 51 -9.70 2.76 17.78
C ALA A 51 -8.87 4.00 17.41
N GLU A 52 -9.19 4.71 16.33
CA GLU A 52 -8.49 5.92 15.84
C GLU A 52 -6.96 5.72 15.72
N ASN A 53 -6.52 4.51 15.35
CA ASN A 53 -5.11 4.11 15.27
C ASN A 53 -4.34 4.32 16.59
N THR A 54 -4.97 3.99 17.70
CA THR A 54 -4.39 4.14 19.02
C THR A 54 -3.00 3.51 19.14
N THR A 55 -2.13 4.15 19.89
CA THR A 55 -0.79 3.65 20.25
C THR A 55 -0.78 2.81 21.51
N ASP A 56 -1.95 2.53 22.10
CA ASP A 56 -2.06 1.73 23.32
C ASP A 56 -1.33 0.39 23.18
N PRO A 57 -0.36 0.08 24.08
CA PRO A 57 0.48 -1.10 23.94
C PRO A 57 -0.29 -2.41 24.17
N ASP A 58 -1.30 -2.41 25.03
CA ASP A 58 -2.07 -3.61 25.34
C ASP A 58 -3.03 -3.95 24.22
N PHE A 59 -3.67 -2.93 23.62
CA PHE A 59 -4.50 -3.10 22.44
C PHE A 59 -3.69 -3.65 21.26
N ASN A 60 -2.51 -3.09 21.01
CA ASN A 60 -1.65 -3.54 19.90
C ASN A 60 -1.09 -4.95 20.17
N ARG A 61 -0.78 -5.30 21.42
CA ARG A 61 -0.39 -6.67 21.82
C ARG A 61 -1.54 -7.66 21.62
N ALA A 62 -2.75 -7.29 22.01
CA ALA A 62 -3.94 -8.12 21.80
C ALA A 62 -4.23 -8.38 20.31
N LEU A 63 -4.04 -7.39 19.44
CA LEU A 63 -4.15 -7.59 17.98
C LEU A 63 -3.12 -8.57 17.44
N ASN A 64 -1.88 -8.52 17.93
CA ASN A 64 -0.84 -9.44 17.50
C ASN A 64 -1.07 -10.87 18.05
N GLU A 65 -1.56 -11.00 19.25
CA GLU A 65 -1.94 -12.31 19.82
C GLU A 65 -3.15 -12.90 19.10
N ALA A 66 -4.13 -12.06 18.70
CA ALA A 66 -5.25 -12.48 17.87
C ALA A 66 -4.80 -13.04 16.50
N ASP A 67 -3.75 -12.46 15.89
CA ASP A 67 -3.16 -12.99 14.65
C ASP A 67 -2.58 -14.41 14.85
N ILE A 68 -2.04 -14.69 16.02
CA ILE A 68 -1.49 -16.02 16.36
C ILE A 68 -2.63 -17.00 16.59
N LEU A 69 -3.63 -16.61 17.38
CA LEU A 69 -4.80 -17.44 17.67
C LEU A 69 -5.58 -17.79 16.42
N GLN A 70 -5.74 -16.85 15.49
CA GLN A 70 -6.45 -17.09 14.24
C GLN A 70 -5.77 -18.15 13.34
N LYS A 71 -4.45 -18.29 13.42
CA LYS A 71 -3.73 -19.32 12.64
C LYS A 71 -4.03 -20.74 13.15
N SER A 72 -4.39 -20.88 14.41
CA SER A 72 -4.69 -22.16 15.06
C SER A 72 -6.19 -22.43 15.22
N SER A 73 -7.04 -21.44 14.99
CA SER A 73 -8.50 -21.52 15.17
C SER A 73 -9.22 -21.22 13.85
N SER A 74 -10.38 -21.81 13.67
CA SER A 74 -11.31 -21.51 12.56
C SER A 74 -12.26 -20.36 12.89
N ASP A 75 -12.12 -19.74 14.04
CA ASP A 75 -12.99 -18.68 14.53
C ASP A 75 -12.81 -17.38 13.76
N ASN A 76 -13.80 -16.50 13.83
CA ASN A 76 -13.69 -15.16 13.26
C ASN A 76 -12.61 -14.35 14.02
N TYR A 77 -11.86 -13.53 13.30
CA TYR A 77 -10.80 -12.70 13.87
C TYR A 77 -11.25 -11.87 15.09
N ILE A 78 -12.48 -11.37 15.08
CA ILE A 78 -12.98 -10.57 16.19
C ILE A 78 -13.10 -11.39 17.50
N GLU A 79 -13.49 -12.66 17.40
CA GLU A 79 -13.56 -13.54 18.59
C GLU A 79 -12.16 -13.82 19.11
N SER A 80 -11.20 -14.11 18.22
CA SER A 80 -9.79 -14.25 18.59
C SER A 80 -9.25 -12.98 19.27
N PHE A 81 -9.64 -11.81 18.78
CA PHE A 81 -9.26 -10.53 19.39
C PHE A 81 -9.86 -10.38 20.82
N PHE A 82 -11.12 -10.71 21.02
CA PHE A 82 -11.71 -10.62 22.35
C PHE A 82 -11.03 -11.55 23.36
N ILE A 83 -10.74 -12.77 22.96
CA ILE A 83 -10.00 -13.74 23.80
C ILE A 83 -8.59 -13.21 24.09
N ALA A 84 -7.90 -12.73 23.07
CA ALA A 84 -6.56 -12.17 23.21
C ALA A 84 -6.53 -10.96 24.14
N PHE A 85 -7.50 -10.05 23.99
CA PHE A 85 -7.58 -8.86 24.83
C PHE A 85 -7.83 -9.19 26.30
N GLU A 86 -8.74 -10.10 26.60
CA GLU A 86 -9.00 -10.57 27.98
C GLU A 86 -7.79 -11.29 28.58
N THR A 87 -6.98 -11.94 27.77
CA THR A 87 -5.75 -12.62 28.22
C THR A 87 -4.60 -11.63 28.46
N VAL A 88 -4.41 -10.67 27.57
CA VAL A 88 -3.30 -9.70 27.59
C VAL A 88 -3.54 -8.59 28.61
N ALA A 89 -4.78 -8.17 28.78
CA ALA A 89 -5.16 -7.02 29.59
C ALA A 89 -6.46 -7.30 30.38
N PRO A 90 -6.46 -8.24 31.33
CA PRO A 90 -7.67 -8.64 32.06
C PRO A 90 -8.32 -7.51 32.88
N ASP A 91 -7.51 -6.56 33.34
CA ASP A 91 -7.97 -5.42 34.15
C ASP A 91 -8.34 -4.18 33.30
N LYS A 92 -8.22 -4.26 31.96
CA LYS A 92 -8.47 -3.15 31.07
C LYS A 92 -9.83 -3.25 30.39
N ASN A 93 -10.50 -2.10 30.27
CA ASN A 93 -11.80 -2.03 29.62
C ASN A 93 -11.65 -1.63 28.15
N LEU A 94 -12.34 -2.33 27.24
CA LEU A 94 -12.48 -1.95 25.82
C LEU A 94 -13.11 -0.56 25.67
N ALA A 95 -14.00 -0.16 26.59
CA ALA A 95 -14.59 1.17 26.65
C ALA A 95 -13.63 2.24 27.23
N SER A 96 -12.33 2.03 27.16
CA SER A 96 -11.35 3.07 27.50
C SER A 96 -11.34 4.19 26.45
N PRO A 97 -11.17 5.46 26.86
CA PRO A 97 -10.99 6.59 25.94
C PRO A 97 -9.81 6.40 24.97
N ASP A 98 -8.79 5.68 25.41
CA ASP A 98 -7.61 5.37 24.60
C ASP A 98 -7.86 4.27 23.56
N ILE A 99 -9.01 3.58 23.61
CA ILE A 99 -9.33 2.47 22.71
C ILE A 99 -10.63 2.76 21.96
N PHE A 100 -11.81 2.41 22.48
CA PHE A 100 -13.07 2.51 21.77
C PHE A 100 -14.06 3.54 22.33
N ALA A 101 -13.87 4.09 23.53
CA ALA A 101 -14.66 5.23 24.00
C ALA A 101 -14.09 6.55 23.46
N ASN A 102 -13.77 6.57 22.16
CA ASN A 102 -13.20 7.69 21.42
C ASN A 102 -14.29 8.51 20.72
N ARG A 103 -13.88 9.58 20.04
CA ARG A 103 -14.79 10.51 19.37
C ARG A 103 -15.64 9.84 18.27
N THR A 104 -15.06 8.89 17.55
CA THR A 104 -15.74 8.20 16.43
C THR A 104 -16.87 7.29 16.90
N LEU A 105 -16.77 6.72 18.10
CA LEU A 105 -17.75 5.80 18.68
C LEU A 105 -18.49 6.39 19.87
N SER A 106 -18.39 7.69 20.13
CA SER A 106 -19.00 8.39 21.28
C SER A 106 -20.51 8.22 21.39
N ASP A 107 -21.21 8.03 20.27
CA ASP A 107 -22.64 7.82 20.22
C ASP A 107 -23.06 6.41 20.65
N ASP A 108 -22.17 5.44 20.47
CA ASP A 108 -22.43 4.00 20.68
C ASP A 108 -21.74 3.46 21.94
N ILE A 109 -20.54 3.97 22.27
CA ILE A 109 -19.70 3.46 23.37
C ILE A 109 -19.34 4.59 24.35
N ASN A 110 -19.69 4.40 25.61
CA ASN A 110 -19.26 5.27 26.69
C ASN A 110 -18.34 4.53 27.67
N PHE A 111 -17.54 5.28 28.42
CA PHE A 111 -16.52 4.74 29.34
C PHE A 111 -17.10 3.98 30.55
N GLN A 112 -18.41 3.96 30.74
CA GLN A 112 -19.06 3.19 31.83
C GLN A 112 -19.46 1.77 31.37
N MET A 113 -19.38 1.48 30.06
CA MET A 113 -19.76 0.19 29.51
C MET A 113 -18.74 -0.88 29.88
N THR A 114 -19.24 -2.09 30.11
CA THR A 114 -18.41 -3.27 30.31
C THR A 114 -17.91 -3.85 28.98
N ASN A 115 -16.89 -4.70 29.02
CA ASN A 115 -16.44 -5.43 27.82
C ASN A 115 -17.57 -6.25 27.17
N SER A 116 -18.49 -6.78 27.98
CA SER A 116 -19.65 -7.52 27.47
C SER A 116 -20.63 -6.65 26.68
N ASP A 117 -20.75 -5.38 27.04
CA ASP A 117 -21.63 -4.43 26.33
C ASP A 117 -20.98 -3.93 25.03
N VAL A 118 -19.67 -3.77 25.02
CA VAL A 118 -18.90 -3.27 23.88
C VAL A 118 -18.76 -4.32 22.77
N LYS A 119 -18.61 -5.60 23.12
CA LYS A 119 -18.43 -6.69 22.14
C LYS A 119 -19.52 -6.73 21.04
N PRO A 120 -20.82 -6.70 21.34
CA PRO A 120 -21.85 -6.72 20.31
C PRO A 120 -21.84 -5.46 19.43
N ILE A 121 -21.52 -4.29 20.01
CA ILE A 121 -21.40 -3.04 19.25
C ILE A 121 -20.27 -3.14 18.23
N LEU A 122 -19.10 -3.62 18.64
CA LEU A 122 -17.96 -3.81 17.76
C LEU A 122 -18.25 -4.81 16.63
N ARG A 123 -18.97 -5.91 16.92
CA ARG A 123 -19.39 -6.85 15.88
C ARG A 123 -20.26 -6.15 14.83
N THR A 124 -21.25 -5.35 15.26
CA THR A 124 -22.11 -4.59 14.36
C THR A 124 -21.30 -3.60 13.52
N LYS A 125 -20.39 -2.82 14.13
CA LYS A 125 -19.53 -1.86 13.42
C LYS A 125 -18.60 -2.52 12.40
N ILE A 126 -18.08 -3.70 12.72
CA ILE A 126 -17.26 -4.48 11.79
C ILE A 126 -18.12 -4.98 10.62
N ASP A 127 -19.31 -5.50 10.87
CA ASP A 127 -20.22 -5.94 9.81
C ASP A 127 -20.63 -4.78 8.89
N GLU A 128 -20.95 -3.60 9.44
CA GLU A 128 -21.22 -2.38 8.68
C GLU A 128 -20.00 -1.99 7.81
N SER A 129 -18.79 -2.06 8.37
CA SER A 129 -17.55 -1.77 7.65
C SER A 129 -17.30 -2.76 6.51
N ILE A 130 -17.58 -4.05 6.72
CA ILE A 130 -17.48 -5.10 5.70
C ILE A 130 -18.48 -4.85 4.57
N ILE A 131 -19.73 -4.48 4.90
CA ILE A 131 -20.76 -4.14 3.91
C ILE A 131 -20.33 -2.94 3.08
N SER A 132 -19.83 -1.89 3.74
CA SER A 132 -19.33 -0.70 3.06
C SER A 132 -18.16 -1.01 2.12
N ALA A 133 -17.20 -1.80 2.57
CA ALA A 133 -16.08 -2.24 1.76
C ALA A 133 -16.53 -3.08 0.54
N PHE A 134 -17.52 -3.96 0.73
CA PHE A 134 -18.13 -4.73 -0.36
C PHE A 134 -18.76 -3.82 -1.43
N GLU A 135 -19.52 -2.82 -1.03
CA GLU A 135 -20.16 -1.87 -1.96
C GLU A 135 -19.11 -1.03 -2.71
N VAL A 136 -18.05 -0.60 -2.05
CA VAL A 136 -16.93 0.10 -2.69
C VAL A 136 -16.26 -0.80 -3.72
N LEU A 137 -16.00 -2.05 -3.37
CA LEU A 137 -15.39 -3.04 -4.26
C LEU A 137 -16.27 -3.29 -5.49
N ARG A 138 -17.57 -3.46 -5.28
CA ARG A 138 -18.56 -3.65 -6.37
C ARG A 138 -18.53 -2.48 -7.35
N LYS A 139 -18.66 -1.24 -6.86
CA LYS A 139 -18.58 -0.03 -7.71
C LYS A 139 -17.28 0.05 -8.50
N ARG A 140 -16.18 -0.35 -7.89
CA ARG A 140 -14.86 -0.35 -8.54
C ARG A 140 -14.77 -1.37 -9.65
N ILE A 141 -15.32 -2.56 -9.44
CA ILE A 141 -15.36 -3.63 -10.45
C ILE A 141 -16.28 -3.25 -11.61
N ASP A 142 -17.43 -2.65 -11.33
CA ASP A 142 -18.36 -2.16 -12.35
C ASP A 142 -17.69 -1.11 -13.26
N GLN A 143 -16.87 -0.22 -12.69
CA GLN A 143 -16.11 0.79 -13.45
C GLN A 143 -14.96 0.18 -14.29
N PHE A 144 -14.50 -1.01 -13.95
CA PHE A 144 -13.43 -1.68 -14.70
C PHE A 144 -13.87 -2.17 -16.07
N GLY A 145 -15.18 -2.24 -16.32
CA GLY A 145 -15.74 -2.59 -17.65
C GLY A 145 -15.66 -4.09 -17.94
N VAL A 146 -15.58 -4.95 -16.95
CA VAL A 146 -15.73 -6.40 -17.12
C VAL A 146 -17.19 -6.74 -17.36
N SER A 147 -17.47 -7.57 -18.36
CA SER A 147 -18.83 -8.00 -18.65
C SER A 147 -19.31 -9.00 -17.57
N SER A 148 -20.40 -8.65 -16.89
CA SER A 148 -21.10 -9.53 -15.93
C SER A 148 -20.18 -10.11 -14.83
N PRO A 149 -19.54 -9.26 -13.99
CA PRO A 149 -18.78 -9.75 -12.85
C PRO A 149 -19.72 -10.39 -11.83
N ASN A 150 -19.28 -11.49 -11.21
CA ASN A 150 -20.00 -12.08 -10.07
C ASN A 150 -19.23 -11.77 -8.80
N ILE A 151 -19.91 -11.15 -7.82
CA ILE A 151 -19.31 -10.73 -6.55
C ILE A 151 -20.19 -11.24 -5.43
N GLN A 152 -19.65 -12.08 -4.56
CA GLN A 152 -20.38 -12.72 -3.47
C GLN A 152 -19.63 -12.64 -2.15
N ARG A 153 -20.34 -12.35 -1.07
CA ARG A 153 -19.82 -12.48 0.30
C ARG A 153 -19.81 -13.94 0.71
N LEU A 154 -18.70 -14.44 1.23
CA LEU A 154 -18.58 -15.81 1.73
C LEU A 154 -18.86 -15.84 3.25
N GLY A 155 -20.14 -15.89 3.60
CA GLY A 155 -20.59 -15.90 4.99
C GLY A 155 -20.18 -14.63 5.75
N ASN A 156 -19.95 -14.75 7.07
CA ASN A 156 -19.57 -13.65 7.96
C ASN A 156 -18.04 -13.56 8.19
N SER A 157 -17.26 -14.24 7.35
CA SER A 157 -15.79 -14.31 7.52
C SER A 157 -15.03 -13.10 6.98
N GLY A 158 -15.73 -12.09 6.44
CA GLY A 158 -15.11 -10.96 5.76
C GLY A 158 -14.46 -11.33 4.41
N ARG A 159 -14.70 -12.54 3.91
CA ARG A 159 -14.23 -12.99 2.60
C ARG A 159 -15.22 -12.65 1.50
N ILE A 160 -14.71 -12.23 0.35
CA ILE A 160 -15.48 -11.87 -0.84
C ILE A 160 -14.92 -12.65 -2.01
N LEU A 161 -15.77 -13.43 -2.67
CA LEU A 161 -15.45 -14.07 -3.93
C LEU A 161 -15.75 -13.08 -5.06
N VAL A 162 -14.79 -12.91 -5.95
CA VAL A 162 -14.89 -12.09 -7.15
C VAL A 162 -14.56 -12.94 -8.36
N GLU A 163 -15.50 -13.09 -9.27
CA GLU A 163 -15.33 -13.81 -10.53
C GLU A 163 -15.42 -12.80 -11.68
N LEU A 164 -14.36 -12.74 -12.48
CA LEU A 164 -14.22 -11.79 -13.57
C LEU A 164 -14.09 -12.53 -14.91
N PRO A 165 -15.19 -12.80 -15.60
CA PRO A 165 -15.14 -13.47 -16.89
C PRO A 165 -14.52 -12.56 -17.96
N GLY A 166 -13.66 -13.15 -18.80
CA GLY A 166 -12.99 -12.45 -19.91
C GLY A 166 -11.82 -11.55 -19.50
N ALA A 167 -11.51 -11.44 -18.21
CA ALA A 167 -10.32 -10.71 -17.76
C ALA A 167 -9.06 -11.55 -18.08
N LYS A 168 -8.07 -10.93 -18.72
CA LYS A 168 -6.83 -11.62 -19.17
C LYS A 168 -5.62 -11.25 -18.33
N ASP A 169 -5.62 -10.07 -17.70
CA ASP A 169 -4.50 -9.50 -16.97
C ASP A 169 -4.73 -9.61 -15.46
N ILE A 170 -4.16 -10.67 -14.87
CA ILE A 170 -4.29 -10.96 -13.43
C ILE A 170 -3.65 -9.86 -12.59
N ASP A 171 -2.51 -9.31 -13.00
CA ASP A 171 -1.77 -8.32 -12.21
C ASP A 171 -2.51 -6.98 -12.19
N ARG A 172 -3.11 -6.60 -13.32
CA ARG A 172 -3.97 -5.42 -13.39
C ARG A 172 -5.20 -5.57 -12.50
N VAL A 173 -5.83 -6.76 -12.52
CA VAL A 173 -6.97 -7.08 -11.65
C VAL A 173 -6.57 -7.00 -10.18
N LYS A 174 -5.44 -7.61 -9.79
CA LYS A 174 -4.94 -7.54 -8.42
C LYS A 174 -4.70 -6.10 -7.97
N LYS A 175 -4.01 -5.30 -8.78
CA LYS A 175 -3.76 -3.87 -8.48
C LYS A 175 -5.07 -3.10 -8.29
N LEU A 176 -6.06 -3.34 -9.15
CA LEU A 176 -7.36 -2.70 -9.04
C LEU A 176 -8.09 -3.06 -7.74
N LEU A 177 -8.12 -4.35 -7.40
CA LEU A 177 -8.84 -4.86 -6.24
C LEU A 177 -8.13 -4.50 -4.92
N GLN A 178 -6.80 -4.48 -4.92
CA GLN A 178 -5.98 -4.17 -3.74
C GLN A 178 -5.73 -2.67 -3.55
N SER A 179 -5.93 -1.85 -4.60
CA SER A 179 -5.73 -0.41 -4.47
C SER A 179 -6.73 0.16 -3.47
N THR A 180 -6.23 0.56 -2.32
CA THR A 180 -6.99 1.33 -1.34
C THR A 180 -6.78 2.81 -1.65
N ALA A 181 -7.86 3.54 -1.96
CA ALA A 181 -7.82 4.98 -1.99
C ALA A 181 -8.10 5.48 -0.57
N GLN A 182 -7.07 5.77 0.18
CA GLN A 182 -7.21 6.46 1.45
C GLN A 182 -7.35 7.95 1.15
N LEU A 183 -8.46 8.55 1.58
CA LEU A 183 -8.63 10.00 1.48
C LEU A 183 -7.89 10.64 2.65
N GLU A 184 -6.90 11.43 2.33
CA GLU A 184 -6.11 12.16 3.31
C GLU A 184 -6.19 13.65 3.02
N PHE A 185 -6.37 14.44 4.06
CA PHE A 185 -6.33 15.89 4.00
C PHE A 185 -5.04 16.37 4.66
N TRP A 186 -4.21 17.04 3.87
CA TRP A 186 -2.95 17.59 4.34
C TRP A 186 -3.01 19.11 4.28
N THR A 187 -2.62 19.75 5.35
CA THR A 187 -2.31 21.19 5.30
C THR A 187 -1.00 21.34 4.54
N SER A 188 -0.99 22.21 3.56
CA SER A 188 0.22 22.49 2.78
C SER A 188 0.77 23.87 3.14
N GLU A 189 2.07 23.91 3.33
CA GLU A 189 2.81 25.15 3.49
C GLU A 189 3.36 25.64 2.15
N LYS A 190 3.77 26.91 2.07
CA LYS A 190 4.36 27.43 0.84
C LYS A 190 5.79 26.95 0.68
N ASN A 191 6.12 26.45 -0.49
CA ASN A 191 7.45 25.91 -0.78
C ASN A 191 8.60 26.91 -0.57
N GLN A 192 8.34 28.21 -0.68
CA GLN A 192 9.35 29.25 -0.47
C GLN A 192 9.99 29.22 0.92
N GLU A 193 9.23 28.82 1.93
CA GLU A 193 9.71 28.76 3.31
C GLU A 193 10.68 27.59 3.53
N TYR A 194 10.59 26.56 2.69
CA TYR A 194 11.35 25.32 2.83
C TYR A 194 12.52 25.16 1.83
N PHE A 195 12.71 26.09 0.89
CA PHE A 195 13.87 26.01 -0.03
C PHE A 195 15.20 26.08 0.73
N ARG A 196 15.25 26.91 1.77
CA ARG A 196 16.43 27.01 2.63
C ARG A 196 16.73 25.68 3.32
N PHE A 197 15.71 25.03 3.86
CA PHE A 197 15.83 23.70 4.48
C PHE A 197 16.44 22.67 3.53
N LEU A 198 15.99 22.59 2.26
CA LEU A 198 16.57 21.65 1.29
C LEU A 198 18.08 21.89 1.07
N SER A 199 18.47 23.14 0.99
CA SER A 199 19.88 23.51 0.80
C SER A 199 20.72 23.15 2.03
N GLU A 200 20.23 23.47 3.22
CA GLU A 200 20.88 23.16 4.49
C GLU A 200 20.95 21.63 4.72
N ALA A 201 19.86 20.91 4.45
CA ALA A 201 19.82 19.44 4.51
C ALA A 201 20.85 18.81 3.57
N ASN A 202 20.94 19.29 2.34
CA ASN A 202 21.96 18.80 1.39
C ASN A 202 23.39 19.07 1.89
N GLN A 203 23.63 20.18 2.54
CA GLN A 203 24.94 20.50 3.10
C GLN A 203 25.31 19.59 4.26
N VAL A 204 24.38 19.35 5.18
CA VAL A 204 24.59 18.40 6.30
C VAL A 204 24.86 16.99 5.76
N LEU A 205 24.14 16.54 4.73
CA LEU A 205 24.38 15.24 4.10
C LEU A 205 25.76 15.18 3.45
N LYS A 206 26.23 16.23 2.78
CA LYS A 206 27.61 16.30 2.24
C LYS A 206 28.67 16.14 3.32
N GLU A 207 28.47 16.76 4.48
CA GLU A 207 29.40 16.65 5.61
C GLU A 207 29.45 15.23 6.15
N ILE A 208 28.28 14.55 6.29
CA ILE A 208 28.20 13.17 6.73
C ILE A 208 28.95 12.25 5.75
N TYR A 209 28.74 12.39 4.45
CA TYR A 209 29.45 11.59 3.45
C TYR A 209 30.96 11.85 3.42
N LYS A 210 31.41 13.08 3.69
CA LYS A 210 32.84 13.37 3.82
C LYS A 210 33.45 12.74 5.07
N GLU A 211 32.71 12.72 6.18
CA GLU A 211 33.13 12.04 7.41
C GLU A 211 33.26 10.53 7.20
N GLU A 212 32.29 9.90 6.52
CA GLU A 212 32.31 8.46 6.21
C GLU A 212 33.48 8.06 5.30
N VAL A 213 33.74 8.82 4.24
CA VAL A 213 34.84 8.57 3.31
C VAL A 213 36.21 8.71 4.00
N ASN A 214 36.36 9.70 4.91
CA ASN A 214 37.61 9.86 5.66
C ASN A 214 37.80 8.71 6.67
N THR A 215 36.77 8.18 7.27
CA THR A 215 36.84 7.06 8.22
C THR A 215 37.20 5.74 7.50
N GLU A 216 36.74 5.54 6.27
CA GLU A 216 37.10 4.38 5.45
C GLU A 216 38.55 4.44 4.93
N GLN A 217 39.13 5.65 4.78
CA GLN A 217 40.54 5.81 4.39
C GLN A 217 41.50 5.53 5.54
N ASP A 218 41.11 5.80 6.78
CA ASP A 218 41.96 5.50 7.95
C ASP A 218 42.03 4.00 8.28
N GLU A 219 41.06 3.19 7.88
CA GLU A 219 41.09 1.72 8.03
C GLU A 219 41.80 0.98 6.87
N LYS A 220 42.01 1.65 5.72
CA LYS A 220 42.68 1.05 4.53
C LYS A 220 44.20 1.26 4.46
N SER A 221 44.77 2.00 5.38
CA SER A 221 46.20 2.39 5.27
C SER A 221 47.23 1.27 5.50
N GLU A 222 46.81 0.05 5.86
CA GLU A 222 47.75 -1.09 6.05
C GLU A 222 47.80 -2.09 4.87
N ILE A 223 46.96 -1.96 3.85
CA ILE A 223 46.90 -2.88 2.70
C ILE A 223 47.39 -2.23 1.39
N ASP A 224 47.39 -0.92 1.29
CA ASP A 224 47.71 -0.19 0.04
C ASP A 224 49.20 -0.06 -0.26
N ASP A 225 50.09 -0.40 0.65
CA ASP A 225 51.56 -0.39 0.41
C ASP A 225 52.05 -1.58 -0.43
N LEU A 226 51.15 -2.48 -0.83
CA LEU A 226 51.50 -3.67 -1.63
C LEU A 226 50.97 -3.63 -3.08
N LEU A 227 50.23 -2.61 -3.48
CA LEU A 227 49.65 -2.50 -4.83
C LEU A 227 49.97 -1.18 -5.56
N ALA A 228 51.09 -0.58 -5.29
CA ALA A 228 51.55 0.68 -5.87
C ALA A 228 52.04 0.54 -7.33
N ASP A 229 51.30 -0.07 -8.23
CA ASP A 229 51.66 -0.06 -9.67
C ASP A 229 50.45 -0.20 -10.61
N VAL A 230 49.31 0.44 -10.31
CA VAL A 230 48.27 0.67 -11.32
C VAL A 230 47.76 2.12 -11.18
N GLU A 231 48.26 2.98 -12.07
CA GLU A 231 47.65 4.30 -12.29
C GLU A 231 46.21 4.14 -12.74
N VAL A 232 45.27 4.26 -11.82
CA VAL A 232 43.88 4.62 -12.15
C VAL A 232 43.64 6.06 -11.73
N ASN A 233 43.94 6.93 -12.69
CA ASN A 233 43.63 8.35 -12.62
C ASN A 233 42.13 8.53 -12.82
N ASP A 234 41.37 8.42 -11.76
CA ASP A 234 39.96 8.81 -11.74
C ASP A 234 39.65 9.61 -10.49
N SER A 235 40.30 10.76 -10.40
CA SER A 235 39.90 11.84 -9.49
C SER A 235 38.63 12.49 -10.03
N ILE A 236 37.52 11.76 -10.00
CA ILE A 236 36.18 12.39 -10.15
C ILE A 236 35.83 13.00 -8.81
N ASN A 237 36.37 14.18 -8.57
CA ASN A 237 35.95 15.06 -7.50
C ASN A 237 34.62 15.71 -7.92
N VAL A 238 33.60 14.89 -8.16
CA VAL A 238 32.25 15.37 -8.33
C VAL A 238 31.77 15.71 -6.93
N GLU A 239 31.65 16.99 -6.62
CA GLU A 239 30.91 17.44 -5.44
C GLU A 239 29.46 16.93 -5.57
N LYS A 240 29.22 15.68 -5.18
CA LYS A 240 27.89 15.10 -5.17
C LYS A 240 27.01 15.91 -4.22
N ASN A 241 25.85 16.31 -4.71
CA ASN A 241 24.78 16.89 -3.90
C ASN A 241 23.80 15.78 -3.54
N PRO A 242 23.97 15.08 -2.41
CA PRO A 242 23.27 13.83 -2.17
C PRO A 242 21.75 13.93 -2.33
N LEU A 243 21.17 15.02 -1.87
CA LEU A 243 19.74 15.26 -1.94
C LEU A 243 19.33 16.03 -3.21
N LEU A 244 20.10 17.07 -3.59
CA LEU A 244 19.71 17.92 -4.72
C LEU A 244 19.86 17.23 -6.07
N ASP A 245 20.81 16.33 -6.24
CA ASP A 245 21.01 15.57 -7.48
C ASP A 245 19.86 14.57 -7.75
N LEU A 246 19.07 14.24 -6.73
CA LEU A 246 17.89 13.37 -6.85
C LEU A 246 16.64 14.15 -7.29
N ILE A 247 16.68 15.48 -7.30
CA ILE A 247 15.53 16.31 -7.66
C ILE A 247 15.37 16.30 -9.18
N ILE A 248 14.22 15.80 -9.66
CA ILE A 248 13.85 15.78 -11.07
C ILE A 248 13.00 16.97 -11.50
N GLY A 249 12.43 17.70 -10.54
CA GLY A 249 11.62 18.89 -10.79
C GLY A 249 11.26 19.60 -9.51
N THR A 250 10.85 20.86 -9.64
CA THR A 250 10.35 21.69 -8.56
C THR A 250 8.92 22.15 -8.82
N GLY A 251 8.18 22.46 -7.76
CA GLY A 251 6.87 23.07 -7.91
C GLY A 251 6.95 24.53 -8.36
N PHE A 252 5.81 25.09 -8.76
CA PHE A 252 5.73 26.53 -9.03
C PHE A 252 5.92 27.34 -7.76
N GLN A 253 6.45 28.54 -7.91
CA GLN A 253 6.76 29.42 -6.79
C GLN A 253 5.49 29.74 -5.96
N GLY A 254 5.56 29.52 -4.65
CA GLY A 254 4.43 29.71 -3.73
C GLY A 254 3.41 28.55 -3.72
N GLY A 255 3.68 27.47 -4.44
CA GLY A 255 2.88 26.24 -4.42
C GLY A 255 3.21 25.31 -3.26
N PRO A 256 2.46 24.21 -3.11
CA PRO A 256 2.65 23.24 -2.04
C PRO A 256 3.74 22.20 -2.33
N VAL A 257 4.27 22.15 -3.55
CA VAL A 257 5.29 21.18 -3.96
C VAL A 257 6.67 21.82 -3.88
N LEU A 258 7.53 21.32 -3.03
CA LEU A 258 8.90 21.80 -2.84
C LEU A 258 9.84 21.19 -3.90
N ALA A 259 9.86 19.89 -4.01
CA ALA A 259 10.69 19.14 -4.94
C ALA A 259 9.99 17.83 -5.37
N GLN A 260 10.37 17.33 -6.54
CA GLN A 260 9.90 16.07 -7.08
C GLN A 260 11.09 15.12 -7.22
N PHE A 261 10.92 13.89 -6.76
CA PHE A 261 11.92 12.84 -6.81
C PHE A 261 11.41 11.65 -7.63
N ASN A 262 12.33 10.85 -8.15
CA ASN A 262 11.94 9.62 -8.83
C ASN A 262 11.40 8.62 -7.78
N GLN A 263 10.37 7.87 -8.13
CA GLN A 263 9.79 6.85 -7.24
C GLN A 263 10.81 5.77 -6.83
N LYS A 264 11.83 5.52 -7.63
CA LYS A 264 12.90 4.58 -7.33
C LYS A 264 13.77 5.03 -6.15
N ASP A 265 13.89 6.35 -5.98
CA ASP A 265 14.77 6.95 -4.97
C ASP A 265 14.03 7.28 -3.67
N LYS A 266 12.74 6.87 -3.58
CA LYS A 266 11.88 7.16 -2.42
C LYS A 266 12.48 6.74 -1.09
N ASP A 267 13.03 5.53 -1.03
CA ASP A 267 13.57 4.97 0.22
C ASP A 267 14.84 5.71 0.62
N LEU A 268 15.69 6.04 -0.34
CA LEU A 268 16.92 6.83 -0.13
C LEU A 268 16.60 8.26 0.33
N VAL A 269 15.63 8.92 -0.30
CA VAL A 269 15.20 10.27 0.10
C VAL A 269 14.62 10.26 1.52
N ASN A 270 13.83 9.24 1.86
CA ASN A 270 13.28 9.09 3.21
C ASN A 270 14.38 8.84 4.25
N GLU A 271 15.41 8.06 3.91
CA GLU A 271 16.58 7.84 4.75
C GLU A 271 17.30 9.16 5.02
N TYR A 272 17.59 9.95 3.98
CA TYR A 272 18.24 11.27 4.10
C TYR A 272 17.46 12.24 4.98
N LEU A 273 16.16 12.35 4.75
CA LEU A 273 15.30 13.26 5.53
C LEU A 273 15.03 12.74 6.95
N SER A 274 15.23 11.43 7.19
CA SER A 274 15.09 10.83 8.53
C SER A 274 16.36 10.92 9.36
N ASN A 275 17.47 11.34 8.77
CA ASN A 275 18.73 11.48 9.49
C ASN A 275 18.59 12.46 10.67
N PRO A 276 19.05 12.11 11.89
CA PRO A 276 18.89 12.94 13.08
C PRO A 276 19.47 14.35 12.94
N ARG A 277 20.59 14.51 12.22
CA ARG A 277 21.21 15.84 11.98
C ARG A 277 20.36 16.69 11.04
N VAL A 278 19.72 16.09 10.03
CA VAL A 278 18.82 16.78 9.11
C VAL A 278 17.51 17.18 9.79
N ARG A 279 17.01 16.36 10.72
CA ARG A 279 15.78 16.65 11.49
C ARG A 279 15.93 17.78 12.51
N GLN A 280 17.14 18.20 12.82
CA GLN A 280 17.43 19.29 13.75
C GLN A 280 17.48 20.66 13.06
N LEU A 281 17.42 20.70 11.72
CA LEU A 281 17.29 21.92 10.93
C LEU A 281 15.88 22.49 11.00
#